data_ce5d3c14f4c86cc69827fb2f99704442
#
_entry.id   ce5d3c14f4c86cc69827fb2f99704442
#
_cell.length_a   1.000
_cell.length_b   1.000
_cell.length_c   1.000
_cell.angle_alpha   90.00
_cell.angle_beta   90.00
_cell.angle_gamma   90.00
#
_symmetry.space_group_name_H-M   'P 1'
#
loop_
_entity.id
_entity.type
_entity.pdbx_description
1 polymer ?
#
loop_
_entity_poly.entity_id
_entity_poly.type
_entity_poly.pdbx_seq_one_letter_code
_entity_poly.pdbx_strand_id
1 'polypeptide(L)'
;MNSRRGITNQNWAPVDVALWDITGKAAELPIYKLLGTQRYHTEVYGTYPPRHESPEGYVEEAREMVARGFRAYKIHPGMLSTPDVIRMVTMVREAVGPAVRLMLDPN
;
A
#
# COMPACT_ATOMS: atom_id res chain seq x y z
N MET A 1 -24.24 -20.15 -1.72
CA MET A 1 -22.87 -20.21 -2.30
C MET A 1 -22.42 -18.82 -2.65
N ASN A 2 -21.49 -18.24 -1.89
CA ASN A 2 -21.05 -16.85 -2.05
C ASN A 2 -19.98 -16.72 -3.14
N SER A 3 -20.36 -16.67 -4.40
CA SER A 3 -19.45 -16.40 -5.52
C SER A 3 -19.07 -14.91 -5.68
N ARG A 4 -19.47 -14.06 -4.73
CA ARG A 4 -19.20 -12.61 -4.78
C ARG A 4 -17.90 -12.17 -4.11
N ARG A 5 -17.14 -13.10 -3.51
CA ARG A 5 -15.84 -12.83 -2.86
C ARG A 5 -14.87 -13.93 -3.23
N GLY A 6 -13.68 -13.58 -3.70
CA GLY A 6 -12.59 -14.49 -3.99
C GLY A 6 -12.20 -14.58 -5.46
N ILE A 7 -11.67 -15.70 -5.88
CA ILE A 7 -11.03 -15.97 -7.19
C ILE A 7 -11.88 -15.51 -8.38
N THR A 8 -13.22 -15.62 -8.32
CA THR A 8 -14.09 -15.22 -9.42
C THR A 8 -14.03 -13.72 -9.70
N ASN A 9 -13.99 -12.88 -8.65
CA ASN A 9 -13.88 -11.42 -8.81
C ASN A 9 -12.47 -11.02 -9.28
N GLN A 10 -11.44 -11.73 -8.84
CA GLN A 10 -10.07 -11.50 -9.29
C GLN A 10 -9.90 -11.78 -10.78
N ASN A 11 -10.62 -12.76 -11.33
CA ASN A 11 -10.55 -13.09 -12.75
C ASN A 11 -11.26 -12.06 -13.65
N TRP A 12 -12.23 -11.30 -13.14
CA TRP A 12 -12.92 -10.25 -13.89
C TRP A 12 -12.22 -8.89 -13.83
N ALA A 13 -11.40 -8.64 -12.81
CA ALA A 13 -10.72 -7.37 -12.63
C ALA A 13 -9.86 -6.95 -13.84
N PRO A 14 -9.07 -7.84 -14.47
CA PRO A 14 -8.31 -7.48 -15.67
C PRO A 14 -9.19 -7.08 -16.86
N VAL A 15 -10.35 -7.73 -17.02
CA VAL A 15 -11.30 -7.39 -18.09
C VAL A 15 -11.90 -6.00 -17.84
N ASP A 16 -12.33 -5.72 -16.61
CA ASP A 16 -12.86 -4.41 -16.23
C ASP A 16 -11.84 -3.30 -16.45
N VAL A 17 -10.59 -3.50 -16.01
CA VAL A 17 -9.49 -2.55 -16.25
C VAL A 17 -9.25 -2.32 -17.74
N ALA A 18 -9.26 -3.39 -18.56
CA ALA A 18 -9.08 -3.28 -20.02
C ALA A 18 -10.22 -2.49 -20.68
N LEU A 19 -11.47 -2.69 -20.25
CA LEU A 19 -12.62 -1.93 -20.76
C LEU A 19 -12.52 -0.44 -20.41
N TRP A 20 -12.09 -0.11 -19.20
CA TRP A 20 -11.84 1.27 -18.81
C TRP A 20 -10.68 1.90 -19.59
N ASP A 21 -9.61 1.15 -19.84
CA ASP A 21 -8.48 1.61 -20.66
C ASP A 21 -8.91 1.93 -22.10
N ILE A 22 -9.69 1.04 -22.72
CA ILE A 22 -10.26 1.27 -24.06
C ILE A 22 -11.16 2.51 -24.05
N THR A 23 -12.03 2.65 -23.06
CA THR A 23 -12.94 3.80 -22.93
C THR A 23 -12.15 5.10 -22.80
N GLY A 24 -11.12 5.12 -21.97
CA GLY A 24 -10.23 6.28 -21.79
C GLY A 24 -9.52 6.67 -23.08
N LYS A 25 -8.98 5.69 -23.81
CA LYS A 25 -8.32 5.89 -25.10
C LYS A 25 -9.29 6.40 -26.16
N ALA A 26 -10.48 5.81 -26.27
CA ALA A 26 -11.50 6.23 -27.22
C ALA A 26 -12.02 7.65 -26.96
N ALA A 27 -12.08 8.07 -25.70
CA ALA A 27 -12.48 9.42 -25.30
C ALA A 27 -11.31 10.42 -25.30
N GLU A 28 -10.08 9.99 -25.52
CA GLU A 28 -8.84 10.77 -25.38
C GLU A 28 -8.72 11.45 -24.00
N LEU A 29 -9.23 10.78 -22.96
CA LEU A 29 -9.24 11.29 -21.59
C LEU A 29 -8.65 10.27 -20.60
N PRO A 30 -7.92 10.73 -19.58
CA PRO A 30 -7.58 9.86 -18.46
C PRO A 30 -8.83 9.36 -17.74
N ILE A 31 -8.81 8.11 -17.29
CA ILE A 31 -9.96 7.46 -16.63
C ILE A 31 -10.49 8.27 -15.45
N TYR A 32 -9.61 8.90 -14.65
CA TYR A 32 -10.02 9.69 -13.50
C TYR A 32 -10.91 10.90 -13.90
N LYS A 33 -10.73 11.44 -15.10
CA LYS A 33 -11.60 12.52 -15.63
C LYS A 33 -12.96 11.98 -16.06
N LEU A 34 -13.00 10.78 -16.67
CA LEU A 34 -14.25 10.11 -17.04
C LEU A 34 -15.09 9.77 -15.82
N LEU A 35 -14.45 9.39 -14.72
CA LEU A 35 -15.12 9.06 -13.45
C LEU A 35 -15.52 10.28 -12.62
N GLY A 36 -15.25 11.50 -13.10
CA GLY A 36 -15.55 12.72 -12.37
C GLY A 36 -14.46 13.05 -11.34
N THR A 37 -13.50 13.87 -11.76
CA THR A 37 -12.36 14.26 -10.92
C THR A 37 -12.83 15.00 -9.67
N GLN A 38 -12.52 14.43 -8.50
CA GLN A 38 -12.75 15.07 -7.20
C GLN A 38 -11.47 15.71 -6.65
N ARG A 39 -10.31 15.17 -7.01
CA ARG A 39 -9.00 15.60 -6.52
C ARG A 39 -7.95 15.44 -7.62
N TYR A 40 -7.02 16.39 -7.68
CA TYR A 40 -5.84 16.30 -8.55
C TYR A 40 -4.61 15.77 -7.82
N HIS A 41 -4.65 15.76 -6.50
CA HIS A 41 -3.58 15.27 -5.64
C HIS A 41 -4.16 14.36 -4.57
N THR A 42 -3.46 13.28 -4.26
CA THR A 42 -3.78 12.38 -3.16
C THR A 42 -2.51 12.06 -2.38
N GLU A 43 -2.66 11.92 -1.06
CA GLU A 43 -1.57 11.43 -0.22
C GLU A 43 -1.33 9.95 -0.51
N VAL A 44 -0.08 9.58 -0.56
CA VAL A 44 0.36 8.20 -0.75
C VAL A 44 1.23 7.75 0.41
N TYR A 45 1.30 6.45 0.64
CA TYR A 45 2.24 5.84 1.56
C TYR A 45 3.20 4.91 0.83
N GLY A 46 4.41 4.77 1.36
CA GLY A 46 5.35 3.75 0.93
C GLY A 46 4.99 2.41 1.57
N THR A 47 5.15 1.32 0.86
CA THR A 47 4.97 -0.03 1.37
C THR A 47 5.66 -1.04 0.47
N TYR A 48 6.06 -2.17 1.06
CA TYR A 48 6.48 -3.36 0.34
C TYR A 48 5.71 -4.59 0.85
N PRO A 49 5.66 -5.67 0.07
CA PRO A 49 5.24 -6.97 0.59
C PRO A 49 6.14 -7.41 1.76
N PRO A 50 5.68 -8.33 2.62
CA PRO A 50 6.52 -8.89 3.67
C PRO A 50 7.81 -9.46 3.09
N ARG A 51 8.98 -9.00 3.59
CA ARG A 51 10.29 -9.42 3.08
C ARG A 51 11.39 -9.50 4.13
N HIS A 52 11.06 -9.22 5.38
CA HIS A 52 12.02 -9.25 6.47
C HIS A 52 11.63 -10.27 7.53
N GLU A 53 12.62 -10.98 8.03
CA GLU A 53 12.48 -12.00 9.07
C GLU A 53 12.75 -11.43 10.47
N SER A 54 13.18 -10.17 10.57
CA SER A 54 13.49 -9.49 11.83
C SER A 54 13.01 -8.04 11.85
N PRO A 55 12.77 -7.46 13.05
CA PRO A 55 12.39 -6.07 13.22
C PRO A 55 13.35 -5.06 12.59
N GLU A 56 14.65 -5.35 12.61
CA GLU A 56 15.70 -4.46 12.11
C GLU A 56 15.56 -4.16 10.62
N GLY A 57 15.17 -5.16 9.81
CA GLY A 57 14.94 -4.99 8.38
C GLY A 57 13.85 -3.97 8.08
N TYR A 58 12.81 -3.93 8.89
CA TYR A 58 11.73 -2.94 8.75
C TYR A 58 12.15 -1.53 9.14
N VAL A 59 13.11 -1.37 10.03
CA VAL A 59 13.71 -0.07 10.37
C VAL A 59 14.43 0.52 9.17
N GLU A 60 15.24 -0.27 8.49
CA GLU A 60 15.96 0.18 7.29
C GLU A 60 14.99 0.50 6.14
N GLU A 61 13.97 -0.34 5.94
CA GLU A 61 12.92 -0.08 4.96
C GLU A 61 12.18 1.24 5.25
N ALA A 62 11.85 1.50 6.51
CA ALA A 62 11.18 2.74 6.90
C ALA A 62 12.06 3.97 6.63
N ARG A 63 13.38 3.89 6.90
CA ARG A 63 14.34 4.96 6.58
C ARG A 63 14.42 5.19 5.08
N GLU A 64 14.44 4.12 4.27
CA GLU A 64 14.40 4.20 2.82
C GLU A 64 13.14 4.95 2.35
N MET A 65 11.97 4.61 2.88
CA MET A 65 10.72 5.29 2.53
C MET A 65 10.76 6.78 2.84
N VAL A 66 11.28 7.16 4.01
CA VAL A 66 11.45 8.57 4.39
C VAL A 66 12.44 9.28 3.46
N ALA A 67 13.57 8.64 3.14
CA ALA A 67 14.55 9.18 2.23
C ALA A 67 14.00 9.42 0.81
N ARG A 68 13.04 8.60 0.37
CA ARG A 68 12.30 8.76 -0.89
C ARG A 68 11.20 9.83 -0.82
N GLY A 69 10.99 10.48 0.32
CA GLY A 69 10.03 11.55 0.52
C GLY A 69 8.63 11.13 0.94
N PHE A 70 8.41 9.85 1.27
CA PHE A 70 7.11 9.41 1.80
C PHE A 70 6.91 9.93 3.22
N ARG A 71 5.70 10.45 3.49
CA ARG A 71 5.27 10.92 4.82
C ARG A 71 4.43 9.90 5.57
N ALA A 72 4.18 8.77 4.96
CA ALA A 72 3.44 7.65 5.54
C ALA A 72 4.08 6.33 5.08
N TYR A 73 4.14 5.38 5.99
CA TYR A 73 4.69 4.05 5.74
C TYR A 73 3.75 2.98 6.28
N LYS A 74 3.41 2.00 5.45
CA LYS A 74 2.57 0.86 5.80
C LYS A 74 3.43 -0.40 5.90
N ILE A 75 3.43 -0.99 7.07
CA ILE A 75 4.22 -2.17 7.41
C ILE A 75 3.37 -3.43 7.21
N HIS A 76 3.93 -4.41 6.51
CA HIS A 76 3.42 -5.78 6.46
C HIS A 76 4.37 -6.68 7.25
N PRO A 77 4.05 -7.05 8.50
CA PRO A 77 4.96 -7.76 9.41
C PRO A 77 5.25 -9.21 8.99
N GLY A 78 4.49 -9.75 8.04
CA GLY A 78 4.68 -11.12 7.59
C GLY A 78 4.43 -12.13 8.71
N MET A 79 5.42 -13.02 8.93
CA MET A 79 5.35 -14.10 9.91
C MET A 79 6.01 -13.76 11.25
N LEU A 80 6.30 -12.48 11.52
CA LEU A 80 6.86 -12.08 12.80
C LEU A 80 5.93 -12.45 13.96
N SER A 81 6.51 -12.86 15.07
CA SER A 81 5.76 -13.09 16.31
C SER A 81 5.15 -11.77 16.83
N THR A 82 4.06 -11.87 17.61
CA THR A 82 3.45 -10.68 18.20
C THR A 82 4.43 -9.83 19.02
N PRO A 83 5.32 -10.40 19.87
CA PRO A 83 6.36 -9.63 20.55
C PRO A 83 7.30 -8.90 19.59
N ASP A 84 7.71 -9.55 18.50
CA ASP A 84 8.58 -8.94 17.50
C ASP A 84 7.87 -7.83 16.71
N VAL A 85 6.58 -7.97 16.42
CA VAL A 85 5.77 -6.90 15.82
C VAL A 85 5.71 -5.68 16.73
N ILE A 86 5.49 -5.86 18.03
CA ILE A 86 5.49 -4.75 18.99
C ILE A 86 6.86 -4.06 19.02
N ARG A 87 7.93 -4.85 19.12
CA ARG A 87 9.31 -4.35 19.09
C ARG A 87 9.60 -3.60 17.78
N MET A 88 9.24 -4.17 16.65
CA MET A 88 9.40 -3.58 15.33
C MET A 88 8.72 -2.20 15.23
N VAL A 89 7.45 -2.10 15.64
CA VAL A 89 6.71 -0.83 15.58
C VAL A 89 7.39 0.25 16.42
N THR A 90 7.87 -0.12 17.63
CA THR A 90 8.61 0.79 18.51
C THR A 90 9.89 1.27 17.84
N MET A 91 10.72 0.34 17.34
CA MET A 91 11.98 0.66 16.68
C MET A 91 11.78 1.51 15.41
N VAL A 92 10.78 1.19 14.59
CA VAL A 92 10.45 1.97 13.40
C VAL A 92 10.00 3.38 13.80
N ARG A 93 9.16 3.52 14.83
CA ARG A 93 8.72 4.83 15.32
C ARG A 93 9.91 5.69 15.78
N GLU A 94 10.83 5.11 16.53
CA GLU A 94 12.04 5.79 16.98
C GLU A 94 12.92 6.23 15.79
N ALA A 95 13.04 5.38 14.78
CA ALA A 95 13.88 5.63 13.61
C ALA A 95 13.37 6.74 12.69
N VAL A 96 12.02 6.85 12.51
CA VAL A 96 11.42 7.80 11.54
C VAL A 96 10.80 9.03 12.22
N GLY A 97 10.72 9.04 13.54
CA GLY A 97 10.18 10.16 14.31
C GLY A 97 8.64 10.30 14.24
N PRO A 98 8.07 11.26 14.98
CA PRO A 98 6.62 11.39 15.15
C PRO A 98 5.89 11.92 13.91
N ALA A 99 6.59 12.57 13.00
CA ALA A 99 6.00 13.23 11.83
C ALA A 99 5.57 12.24 10.72
N VAL A 100 6.13 11.02 10.72
CA VAL A 100 5.78 9.99 9.75
C VAL A 100 4.57 9.20 10.24
N ARG A 101 3.52 9.12 9.42
CA ARG A 101 2.35 8.28 9.71
C ARG A 101 2.71 6.82 9.53
N LEU A 102 2.55 6.01 10.58
CA LEU A 102 2.73 4.56 10.50
C LEU A 102 1.38 3.85 10.41
N MET A 103 1.33 2.86 9.57
CA MET A 103 0.21 1.94 9.42
C MET A 103 0.73 0.52 9.53
N LEU A 104 -0.06 -0.37 10.11
CA LEU A 104 0.23 -1.79 10.24
C LEU A 104 -0.88 -2.59 9.55
N ASP A 105 -0.49 -3.48 8.68
CA ASP A 105 -1.39 -4.43 8.02
C ASP A 105 -0.90 -5.85 8.31
N PRO A 106 -1.48 -6.50 9.33
CA PRO A 106 -1.01 -7.83 9.78
C PRO A 106 -1.44 -8.98 8.86
N ASN A 107 -2.24 -8.69 7.81
CA ASN A 107 -2.95 -9.63 6.90
C ASN A 107 -4.09 -10.38 7.56
#